data_a637b731de6b0cc9b47e7e62f96c82e8
#
_entry.id   a637b731de6b0cc9b47e7e62f96c82e8
#
_cell.length_a   1.000
_cell.length_b   1.000
_cell.length_c   1.000
_cell.angle_alpha   90.00
_cell.angle_beta   90.00
_cell.angle_gamma   90.00
#
_symmetry.space_group_name_H-M   'P 1'
#
loop_
_entity.id
_entity.type
_entity.pdbx_description
1 polymer ?
#
loop_
_entity_poly.entity_id
_entity_poly.type
_entity_poly.pdbx_seq_one_letter_code
_entity_poly.pdbx_strand_id
1 'polypeptide(L)'
;MNRINKCVFMATVLALSVSVAAAPQSQKQPPKGFTSLFNGKDLSGWRGRQPNYNPVEEAKLSPDEHKQKQSEWNVARDQHWKVDTAKKEIVSDGQSPHLATAKDYGDFEFYVDWLMVNHNGDSGIYLRGYPQVQVWDPDNPREVKNGAPKGSGALWNNNADNPGKWPLVKADNPVGEWNTFHVKMVGPRVWVWLNDKLTVEGQVLDNFFDRAQPVVARGPIELQTHGSEIRFRNIFIREIPEAEAKKTLAAFSK
;
A
#
# COMPACT_ATOMS: atom_id res chain seq x y z
N MET A 1 44.26 -16.40 -67.73
CA MET A 1 43.06 -16.65 -66.86
C MET A 1 43.47 -16.33 -65.44
N ASN A 2 43.17 -15.08 -65.04
CA ASN A 2 43.46 -14.60 -63.66
C ASN A 2 42.21 -14.68 -62.83
N ARG A 3 42.27 -15.49 -61.78
CA ARG A 3 41.20 -15.50 -60.72
C ARG A 3 41.55 -14.49 -59.63
N ILE A 4 40.71 -13.47 -59.49
CA ILE A 4 40.79 -12.49 -58.43
C ILE A 4 40.00 -13.05 -57.24
N ASN A 5 40.68 -13.37 -56.13
CA ASN A 5 40.05 -13.70 -54.86
C ASN A 5 39.58 -12.40 -54.16
N LYS A 6 38.27 -12.24 -53.98
CA LYS A 6 37.70 -11.17 -53.13
C LYS A 6 37.64 -11.68 -51.69
N CYS A 7 38.49 -11.13 -50.82
CA CYS A 7 38.34 -11.25 -49.36
C CYS A 7 37.23 -10.32 -48.89
N VAL A 8 36.18 -10.90 -48.32
CA VAL A 8 35.12 -10.14 -47.63
C VAL A 8 35.55 -10.02 -46.17
N PHE A 9 35.89 -8.82 -45.73
CA PHE A 9 36.07 -8.49 -44.32
C PHE A 9 34.70 -8.29 -43.67
N MET A 10 34.35 -9.19 -42.78
CA MET A 10 33.14 -9.07 -41.94
C MET A 10 33.52 -8.31 -40.67
N ALA A 11 33.13 -7.04 -40.59
CA ALA A 11 33.32 -6.23 -39.41
C ALA A 11 32.24 -6.57 -38.37
N THR A 12 32.63 -7.21 -37.27
CA THR A 12 31.77 -7.50 -36.13
C THR A 12 31.66 -6.23 -35.28
N VAL A 13 30.50 -5.56 -35.28
CA VAL A 13 30.21 -4.46 -34.40
C VAL A 13 29.79 -5.03 -33.06
N LEU A 14 30.62 -4.90 -32.04
CA LEU A 14 30.32 -5.22 -30.64
C LEU A 14 29.51 -4.07 -30.06
N ALA A 15 28.20 -4.25 -29.90
CA ALA A 15 27.36 -3.28 -29.17
C ALA A 15 27.59 -3.43 -27.65
N LEU A 16 28.33 -2.51 -27.06
CA LEU A 16 28.39 -2.38 -25.60
C LEU A 16 27.05 -1.84 -25.10
N SER A 17 26.27 -2.70 -24.45
CA SER A 17 25.11 -2.27 -23.66
C SER A 17 25.58 -1.63 -22.35
N VAL A 18 25.56 -0.32 -22.28
CA VAL A 18 25.78 0.42 -21.02
C VAL A 18 24.51 0.29 -20.20
N SER A 19 24.52 -0.58 -19.19
CA SER A 19 23.48 -0.60 -18.16
C SER A 19 23.63 0.66 -17.31
N VAL A 20 22.77 1.65 -17.56
CA VAL A 20 22.64 2.82 -16.67
C VAL A 20 21.96 2.31 -15.39
N ALA A 21 22.77 2.09 -14.34
CA ALA A 21 22.24 1.86 -13.01
C ALA A 21 21.44 3.12 -12.61
N ALA A 22 20.13 2.97 -12.42
CA ALA A 22 19.30 4.05 -11.91
C ALA A 22 19.88 4.54 -10.59
N ALA A 23 20.16 5.84 -10.49
CA ALA A 23 20.60 6.46 -9.24
C ALA A 23 19.61 6.13 -8.12
N PRO A 24 20.05 5.87 -6.88
CA PRO A 24 19.14 5.59 -5.77
C PRO A 24 18.21 6.78 -5.63
N GLN A 25 16.91 6.52 -5.80
CA GLN A 25 15.87 7.55 -5.66
C GLN A 25 15.92 8.09 -4.23
N SER A 26 16.29 9.36 -4.07
CA SER A 26 16.39 9.99 -2.76
C SER A 26 15.05 9.92 -2.02
N GLN A 27 15.11 9.67 -0.71
CA GLN A 27 13.90 9.73 0.13
C GLN A 27 13.20 11.07 -0.07
N LYS A 28 11.91 11.03 -0.41
CA LYS A 28 11.08 12.23 -0.53
C LYS A 28 10.97 12.93 0.84
N GLN A 29 10.92 14.25 0.85
CA GLN A 29 10.52 14.98 2.05
C GLN A 29 9.00 14.93 2.20
N PRO A 30 8.47 14.90 3.45
CA PRO A 30 7.05 15.01 3.66
C PRO A 30 6.47 16.26 2.98
N PRO A 31 5.34 16.18 2.29
CA PRO A 31 4.65 17.37 1.79
C PRO A 31 4.32 18.34 2.94
N LYS A 32 4.12 19.62 2.63
CA LYS A 32 3.77 20.61 3.66
C LYS A 32 2.53 20.20 4.44
N GLY A 33 2.64 20.17 5.76
CA GLY A 33 1.58 19.77 6.68
C GLY A 33 1.51 18.27 6.97
N PHE A 34 2.35 17.46 6.33
CA PHE A 34 2.47 16.03 6.60
C PHE A 34 3.62 15.72 7.56
N THR A 35 3.48 14.64 8.30
CA THR A 35 4.53 14.04 9.13
C THR A 35 4.93 12.69 8.59
N SER A 36 6.21 12.31 8.76
CA SER A 36 6.69 10.98 8.38
C SER A 36 6.25 9.96 9.42
N LEU A 37 5.67 8.85 8.98
CA LEU A 37 5.37 7.68 9.82
C LEU A 37 6.54 6.68 9.89
N PHE A 38 7.52 6.82 9.03
CA PHE A 38 8.71 6.00 9.03
C PHE A 38 9.98 6.85 9.12
N ASN A 39 10.82 6.55 10.10
CA ASN A 39 12.03 7.32 10.41
C ASN A 39 13.26 6.90 9.57
N GLY A 40 13.13 5.85 8.73
CA GLY A 40 14.21 5.30 7.91
C GLY A 40 15.25 4.47 8.68
N LYS A 41 15.04 4.16 9.96
CA LYS A 41 15.99 3.48 10.84
C LYS A 41 15.44 2.20 11.47
N ASP A 42 14.22 2.26 11.99
CA ASP A 42 13.56 1.18 12.74
C ASP A 42 12.04 1.24 12.59
N LEU A 43 11.35 0.30 13.22
CA LEU A 43 9.89 0.21 13.23
C LEU A 43 9.26 0.97 14.42
N SER A 44 9.91 1.97 14.98
CA SER A 44 9.32 2.85 16.00
C SER A 44 8.07 3.52 15.46
N GLY A 45 6.99 3.48 16.23
CA GLY A 45 5.67 3.97 15.78
C GLY A 45 4.83 2.94 15.01
N TRP A 46 5.36 1.72 14.84
CA TRP A 46 4.67 0.60 14.20
C TRP A 46 4.54 -0.59 15.17
N ARG A 47 3.46 -1.34 15.02
CA ARG A 47 3.17 -2.56 15.79
C ARG A 47 2.75 -3.70 14.87
N GLY A 48 2.96 -4.94 15.31
CA GLY A 48 2.33 -6.09 14.66
C GLY A 48 0.82 -6.07 14.92
N ARG A 49 0.04 -6.56 13.96
CA ARG A 49 -1.40 -6.78 14.14
C ARG A 49 -1.85 -7.99 13.35
N GLN A 50 -2.62 -8.86 14.00
CA GLN A 50 -3.14 -10.05 13.34
C GLN A 50 -3.98 -9.67 12.11
N PRO A 51 -3.77 -10.35 10.96
CA PRO A 51 -4.59 -10.13 9.76
C PRO A 51 -6.09 -10.28 10.04
N ASN A 52 -6.88 -9.40 9.43
CA ASN A 52 -8.34 -9.40 9.57
C ASN A 52 -8.84 -9.39 11.03
N TYR A 53 -8.12 -8.74 11.93
CA TYR A 53 -8.61 -8.58 13.30
C TYR A 53 -9.59 -7.43 13.38
N ASN A 54 -10.84 -7.73 13.80
CA ASN A 54 -11.92 -6.73 13.86
C ASN A 54 -11.57 -5.63 14.88
N PRO A 55 -11.48 -4.35 14.50
CA PRO A 55 -11.15 -3.26 15.42
C PRO A 55 -12.20 -3.10 16.53
N VAL A 56 -13.46 -3.47 16.30
CA VAL A 56 -14.48 -3.46 17.36
C VAL A 56 -14.22 -4.53 18.41
N GLU A 57 -13.75 -5.70 17.99
CA GLU A 57 -13.37 -6.78 18.94
C GLU A 57 -12.06 -6.44 19.66
N GLU A 58 -11.11 -5.79 18.98
CA GLU A 58 -9.88 -5.30 19.62
C GLU A 58 -10.19 -4.30 20.74
N ALA A 59 -11.15 -3.40 20.52
CA ALA A 59 -11.55 -2.40 21.50
C ALA A 59 -12.27 -2.98 22.74
N LYS A 60 -12.75 -4.23 22.68
CA LYS A 60 -13.38 -4.92 23.82
C LYS A 60 -12.38 -5.65 24.74
N LEU A 61 -11.14 -5.79 24.30
CA LEU A 61 -10.12 -6.45 25.09
C LEU A 61 -9.85 -5.67 26.40
N SER A 62 -9.67 -6.38 27.49
CA SER A 62 -9.12 -5.80 28.71
C SER A 62 -7.68 -5.30 28.45
N PRO A 63 -7.17 -4.36 29.26
CA PRO A 63 -5.80 -3.87 29.13
C PRO A 63 -4.74 -4.98 29.13
N ASP A 64 -4.92 -6.01 29.96
CA ASP A 64 -3.98 -7.13 30.06
C ASP A 64 -4.03 -8.02 28.83
N GLU A 65 -5.22 -8.37 28.33
CA GLU A 65 -5.39 -9.15 27.10
C GLU A 65 -4.81 -8.39 25.89
N HIS A 66 -5.08 -7.08 25.81
CA HIS A 66 -4.53 -6.24 24.74
C HIS A 66 -2.99 -6.23 24.80
N LYS A 67 -2.42 -6.05 25.98
CA LYS A 67 -0.96 -6.05 26.19
C LYS A 67 -0.34 -7.39 25.81
N GLN A 68 -0.96 -8.51 26.21
CA GLN A 68 -0.48 -9.84 25.86
C GLN A 68 -0.48 -10.07 24.35
N LYS A 69 -1.64 -9.87 23.70
CA LYS A 69 -1.77 -10.02 22.24
C LYS A 69 -0.79 -9.12 21.48
N GLN A 70 -0.66 -7.88 21.90
CA GLN A 70 0.26 -6.93 21.26
C GLN A 70 1.71 -7.38 21.39
N SER A 71 2.09 -7.96 22.52
CA SER A 71 3.43 -8.54 22.72
C SER A 71 3.69 -9.69 21.74
N GLU A 72 2.73 -10.62 21.64
CA GLU A 72 2.80 -11.76 20.70
C GLU A 72 2.91 -11.29 19.25
N TRP A 73 2.07 -10.33 18.85
CA TRP A 73 2.09 -9.77 17.49
C TRP A 73 3.39 -9.01 17.17
N ASN A 74 3.97 -8.33 18.16
CA ASN A 74 5.25 -7.65 17.97
C ASN A 74 6.41 -8.62 17.82
N VAL A 75 6.42 -9.74 18.58
CA VAL A 75 7.42 -10.81 18.39
C VAL A 75 7.35 -11.37 16.97
N ALA A 76 6.15 -11.66 16.47
CA ALA A 76 5.95 -12.12 15.10
C ALA A 76 6.33 -11.04 14.06
N ARG A 77 5.98 -9.75 14.30
CA ARG A 77 6.41 -8.63 13.45
C ARG A 77 7.92 -8.61 13.29
N ASP A 78 8.68 -8.74 14.37
CA ASP A 78 10.15 -8.65 14.35
C ASP A 78 10.81 -9.82 13.60
N GLN A 79 10.08 -10.91 13.38
CA GLN A 79 10.53 -12.02 12.54
C GLN A 79 10.35 -11.72 11.04
N HIS A 80 9.25 -11.07 10.64
CA HIS A 80 8.78 -10.97 9.26
C HIS A 80 8.90 -9.57 8.63
N TRP A 81 9.09 -8.53 9.45
CA TRP A 81 9.28 -7.18 8.99
C TRP A 81 10.68 -6.69 9.32
N LYS A 82 11.37 -6.16 8.32
CA LYS A 82 12.74 -5.66 8.44
C LYS A 82 12.82 -4.23 7.93
N VAL A 83 13.88 -3.54 8.31
CA VAL A 83 14.22 -2.21 7.77
C VAL A 83 15.52 -2.31 7.02
N ASP A 84 15.49 -2.00 5.73
CA ASP A 84 16.68 -1.71 4.93
C ASP A 84 17.07 -0.24 5.19
N THR A 85 18.00 -0.03 6.12
CA THR A 85 18.42 1.32 6.53
C THR A 85 19.20 2.05 5.44
N ALA A 86 19.87 1.32 4.54
CA ALA A 86 20.63 1.92 3.43
C ALA A 86 19.69 2.51 2.38
N LYS A 87 18.57 1.82 2.09
CA LYS A 87 17.54 2.26 1.15
C LYS A 87 16.42 3.02 1.82
N LYS A 88 16.33 2.99 3.17
CA LYS A 88 15.24 3.54 3.98
C LYS A 88 13.89 2.95 3.57
N GLU A 89 13.82 1.63 3.52
CA GLU A 89 12.66 0.85 3.15
C GLU A 89 12.22 -0.05 4.30
N ILE A 90 10.91 -0.19 4.49
CA ILE A 90 10.30 -1.26 5.29
C ILE A 90 10.09 -2.43 4.34
N VAL A 91 10.51 -3.62 4.74
CA VAL A 91 10.47 -4.85 3.94
C VAL A 91 9.67 -5.91 4.68
N SER A 92 8.64 -6.46 4.03
CA SER A 92 7.93 -7.65 4.47
C SER A 92 8.35 -8.85 3.62
N ASP A 93 8.56 -10.00 4.26
CA ASP A 93 8.80 -11.28 3.58
C ASP A 93 7.52 -11.97 3.09
N GLY A 94 6.37 -11.33 3.26
CA GLY A 94 5.07 -11.86 2.86
C GLY A 94 4.33 -12.64 3.95
N GLN A 95 4.92 -12.83 5.14
CA GLN A 95 4.31 -13.58 6.24
C GLN A 95 3.69 -12.67 7.31
N SER A 96 2.72 -13.24 8.05
CA SER A 96 2.01 -12.53 9.14
C SER A 96 2.93 -12.14 10.29
N PRO A 97 2.62 -11.08 11.01
CA PRO A 97 1.39 -10.26 10.98
C PRO A 97 1.44 -9.10 9.98
N HIS A 98 0.35 -8.33 9.86
CA HIS A 98 0.37 -7.00 9.25
C HIS A 98 1.21 -6.03 10.08
N LEU A 99 1.70 -4.96 9.44
CA LEU A 99 2.38 -3.86 10.12
C LEU A 99 1.41 -2.69 10.28
N ALA A 100 0.98 -2.42 11.51
CA ALA A 100 0.02 -1.38 11.83
C ALA A 100 0.67 -0.18 12.50
N THR A 101 0.13 1.01 12.30
CA THR A 101 0.53 2.18 13.09
C THR A 101 0.21 1.97 14.57
N ALA A 102 1.11 2.41 15.46
CA ALA A 102 0.87 2.39 16.90
C ALA A 102 -0.22 3.38 17.32
N LYS A 103 -0.39 4.47 16.57
CA LYS A 103 -1.43 5.49 16.75
C LYS A 103 -2.62 5.21 15.84
N ASP A 104 -3.82 5.48 16.32
CA ASP A 104 -5.05 5.48 15.56
C ASP A 104 -5.31 6.83 14.91
N TYR A 105 -5.85 6.80 13.70
CA TYR A 105 -6.18 7.98 12.89
C TYR A 105 -7.69 8.04 12.60
N GLY A 106 -8.22 9.27 12.61
CA GLY A 106 -9.59 9.57 12.20
C GLY A 106 -9.67 9.94 10.73
N ASP A 107 -9.94 11.21 10.44
CA ASP A 107 -9.88 11.75 9.08
C ASP A 107 -8.43 12.10 8.74
N PHE A 108 -7.95 11.66 7.57
CA PHE A 108 -6.55 11.83 7.20
C PHE A 108 -6.32 11.87 5.69
N GLU A 109 -5.16 12.41 5.31
CA GLU A 109 -4.49 12.14 4.03
C GLU A 109 -3.22 11.36 4.29
N PHE A 110 -2.92 10.41 3.43
CA PHE A 110 -1.85 9.44 3.59
C PHE A 110 -1.14 9.20 2.26
N TYR A 111 0.18 9.25 2.28
CA TYR A 111 1.03 8.85 1.17
C TYR A 111 1.84 7.62 1.54
N VAL A 112 2.02 6.71 0.60
CA VAL A 112 2.93 5.59 0.72
C VAL A 112 3.44 5.18 -0.67
N ASP A 113 4.76 5.03 -0.80
CA ASP A 113 5.33 4.32 -1.93
C ASP A 113 5.40 2.83 -1.59
N TRP A 114 4.99 1.99 -2.52
CA TRP A 114 5.06 0.53 -2.40
C TRP A 114 5.70 -0.10 -3.62
N LEU A 115 6.40 -1.22 -3.42
CA LEU A 115 7.07 -2.00 -4.46
C LEU A 115 6.76 -3.48 -4.25
N MET A 116 6.08 -4.07 -5.20
CA MET A 116 5.94 -5.52 -5.30
C MET A 116 7.18 -6.08 -5.99
N VAL A 117 7.94 -6.91 -5.28
CA VAL A 117 9.26 -7.37 -5.74
C VAL A 117 9.14 -8.46 -6.80
N ASN A 118 8.17 -9.37 -6.63
CA ASN A 118 7.99 -10.54 -7.47
C ASN A 118 6.58 -10.58 -8.07
N HIS A 119 6.44 -11.23 -9.22
CA HIS A 119 5.15 -11.55 -9.80
C HIS A 119 4.28 -12.42 -8.88
N ASN A 120 2.98 -12.40 -9.14
CA ASN A 120 1.92 -13.08 -8.37
C ASN A 120 1.75 -12.58 -6.93
N GLY A 121 2.21 -11.35 -6.64
CA GLY A 121 2.05 -10.75 -5.34
C GLY A 121 0.65 -10.19 -5.10
N ASP A 122 0.31 -10.07 -3.82
CA ASP A 122 -0.89 -9.46 -3.28
C ASP A 122 -0.55 -8.72 -2.00
N SER A 123 -1.22 -7.60 -1.75
CA SER A 123 -1.08 -6.78 -0.56
C SER A 123 -2.21 -5.75 -0.49
N GLY A 124 -2.09 -4.77 0.41
CA GLY A 124 -3.05 -3.68 0.54
C GLY A 124 -2.73 -2.72 1.67
N ILE A 125 -3.46 -1.62 1.70
CA ILE A 125 -3.43 -0.66 2.81
C ILE A 125 -4.78 -0.72 3.51
N TYR A 126 -4.79 -1.14 4.79
CA TYR A 126 -5.99 -1.11 5.61
C TYR A 126 -6.20 0.28 6.18
N LEU A 127 -7.43 0.73 6.18
CA LEU A 127 -7.84 2.05 6.64
C LEU A 127 -8.66 1.89 7.92
N ARG A 128 -8.15 2.45 9.03
CA ARG A 128 -8.75 2.30 10.36
C ARG A 128 -8.97 0.85 10.79
N GLY A 129 -8.07 -0.06 10.36
CA GLY A 129 -8.17 -1.49 10.66
C GLY A 129 -9.14 -2.27 9.77
N TYR A 130 -9.73 -1.65 8.74
CA TYR A 130 -10.60 -2.32 7.76
C TYR A 130 -9.89 -2.54 6.43
N PRO A 131 -10.05 -3.71 5.79
CA PRO A 131 -9.51 -3.97 4.46
C PRO A 131 -10.29 -3.19 3.40
N GLN A 132 -9.74 -2.82 2.30
CA GLN A 132 -8.36 -2.40 2.00
C GLN A 132 -8.36 -1.56 0.73
N VAL A 133 -7.39 -0.65 0.59
CA VAL A 133 -6.95 -0.17 -0.72
C VAL A 133 -6.08 -1.27 -1.31
N GLN A 134 -6.56 -1.92 -2.34
CA GLN A 134 -5.96 -3.11 -2.92
C GLN A 134 -4.62 -2.83 -3.60
N VAL A 135 -3.66 -3.74 -3.38
CA VAL A 135 -2.40 -3.86 -4.12
C VAL A 135 -2.29 -5.27 -4.65
N TRP A 136 -2.09 -5.46 -5.95
CA TRP A 136 -1.78 -6.76 -6.54
C TRP A 136 -0.95 -6.65 -7.81
N ASP A 137 -0.43 -7.79 -8.26
CA ASP A 137 0.09 -7.93 -9.60
C ASP A 137 -1.10 -8.07 -10.56
N PRO A 138 -1.33 -7.08 -11.44
CA PRO A 138 -2.44 -7.14 -12.40
C PRO A 138 -2.37 -8.32 -13.37
N ASP A 139 -1.21 -8.92 -13.52
CA ASP A 139 -0.97 -10.05 -14.42
C ASP A 139 -0.96 -11.40 -13.67
N ASN A 140 -1.30 -11.42 -12.36
CA ASN A 140 -1.40 -12.64 -11.55
C ASN A 140 -2.51 -13.56 -12.06
N PRO A 141 -2.20 -14.73 -12.64
CA PRO A 141 -3.19 -15.62 -13.23
C PRO A 141 -4.14 -16.25 -12.19
N ARG A 142 -3.72 -16.31 -10.90
CA ARG A 142 -4.54 -16.85 -9.82
C ARG A 142 -5.65 -15.87 -9.41
N GLU A 143 -5.42 -14.55 -9.62
CA GLU A 143 -6.28 -13.48 -9.17
C GLU A 143 -7.15 -12.88 -10.30
N VAL A 144 -7.10 -13.43 -11.51
CA VAL A 144 -7.90 -12.96 -12.65
C VAL A 144 -9.40 -12.94 -12.33
N LYS A 145 -9.92 -14.01 -11.73
CA LYS A 145 -11.34 -14.11 -11.33
C LYS A 145 -11.72 -13.13 -10.21
N ASN A 146 -10.74 -12.72 -9.41
CA ASN A 146 -10.91 -11.75 -8.33
C ASN A 146 -10.74 -10.29 -8.81
N GLY A 147 -10.38 -10.10 -10.09
CA GLY A 147 -10.34 -8.79 -10.74
C GLY A 147 -8.96 -8.14 -10.81
N ALA A 148 -7.86 -8.87 -10.56
CA ALA A 148 -6.50 -8.34 -10.63
C ALA A 148 -6.18 -7.59 -11.94
N PRO A 149 -6.64 -8.02 -13.14
CA PRO A 149 -6.40 -7.29 -14.39
C PRO A 149 -6.95 -5.86 -14.41
N LYS A 150 -7.84 -5.49 -13.50
CA LYS A 150 -8.35 -4.13 -13.36
C LYS A 150 -7.34 -3.19 -12.69
N GLY A 151 -6.31 -3.73 -12.02
CA GLY A 151 -5.27 -2.98 -11.33
C GLY A 151 -5.56 -2.74 -9.86
N SER A 152 -4.58 -2.13 -9.19
CA SER A 152 -4.59 -1.75 -7.78
C SER A 152 -5.35 -0.45 -7.51
N GLY A 153 -5.50 -0.10 -6.22
CA GLY A 153 -6.05 1.19 -5.79
C GLY A 153 -7.56 1.23 -5.66
N ALA A 154 -8.23 0.08 -5.58
CA ALA A 154 -9.67 -0.03 -5.34
C ALA A 154 -9.98 -0.42 -3.89
N LEU A 155 -11.22 -0.24 -3.45
CA LEU A 155 -11.74 -0.73 -2.17
C LEU A 155 -12.29 -2.15 -2.38
N TRP A 156 -11.40 -3.10 -2.67
CA TRP A 156 -11.75 -4.41 -3.19
C TRP A 156 -12.69 -5.22 -2.28
N ASN A 157 -12.57 -5.05 -0.96
CA ASN A 157 -13.42 -5.74 0.01
C ASN A 157 -14.83 -5.13 0.15
N ASN A 158 -15.13 -4.04 -0.55
CA ASN A 158 -16.49 -3.49 -0.60
C ASN A 158 -17.46 -4.47 -1.29
N ASN A 159 -18.75 -4.30 -1.02
CA ASN A 159 -19.82 -5.05 -1.68
C ASN A 159 -19.74 -4.90 -3.21
N ALA A 160 -20.29 -5.88 -3.92
CA ALA A 160 -20.18 -5.94 -5.38
C ALA A 160 -20.85 -4.77 -6.11
N ASP A 161 -21.86 -4.19 -5.51
CA ASP A 161 -22.65 -3.03 -6.00
C ASP A 161 -22.02 -1.68 -5.61
N ASN A 162 -21.01 -1.67 -4.73
CA ASN A 162 -20.30 -0.43 -4.36
C ASN A 162 -19.36 -0.01 -5.50
N PRO A 163 -19.53 1.21 -6.07
CA PRO A 163 -18.69 1.68 -7.17
C PRO A 163 -17.18 1.69 -6.87
N GLY A 164 -16.82 1.85 -5.58
CA GLY A 164 -15.42 1.85 -5.14
C GLY A 164 -14.75 0.47 -5.14
N LYS A 165 -15.49 -0.62 -5.36
CA LYS A 165 -14.95 -1.98 -5.42
C LYS A 165 -13.92 -2.16 -6.54
N TRP A 166 -14.04 -1.41 -7.61
CA TRP A 166 -13.14 -1.46 -8.75
C TRP A 166 -12.49 -0.10 -8.99
N PRO A 167 -11.24 -0.08 -9.47
CA PRO A 167 -10.60 1.19 -9.78
C PRO A 167 -11.21 1.81 -11.03
N LEU A 168 -11.31 3.14 -11.06
CA LEU A 168 -11.76 3.91 -12.22
C LEU A 168 -10.82 3.74 -13.44
N VAL A 169 -9.54 3.48 -13.16
CA VAL A 169 -8.49 3.30 -14.18
C VAL A 169 -7.39 2.40 -13.62
N LYS A 170 -6.83 1.55 -14.47
CA LYS A 170 -5.58 0.81 -14.17
C LYS A 170 -4.42 1.82 -14.24
N ALA A 171 -3.66 1.93 -13.16
CA ALA A 171 -2.61 2.94 -13.02
C ALA A 171 -1.30 2.38 -12.45
N ASP A 172 -1.21 1.06 -12.35
CA ASP A 172 -0.04 0.36 -11.83
C ASP A 172 1.18 0.56 -12.73
N ASN A 173 2.35 0.77 -12.15
CA ASN A 173 3.62 0.53 -12.78
C ASN A 173 3.92 -0.98 -12.80
N PRO A 174 4.81 -1.46 -13.68
CA PRO A 174 5.20 -2.87 -13.74
C PRO A 174 5.69 -3.41 -12.39
N VAL A 175 5.51 -4.72 -12.16
CA VAL A 175 6.12 -5.41 -11.02
C VAL A 175 7.63 -5.16 -11.02
N GLY A 176 8.21 -4.89 -9.86
CA GLY A 176 9.60 -4.47 -9.71
C GLY A 176 9.81 -2.95 -9.76
N GLU A 177 8.76 -2.17 -10.02
CA GLU A 177 8.81 -0.71 -10.02
C GLU A 177 7.99 -0.13 -8.86
N TRP A 178 8.41 1.04 -8.37
CA TRP A 178 7.73 1.75 -7.31
C TRP A 178 6.40 2.35 -7.78
N ASN A 179 5.38 2.19 -6.96
CA ASN A 179 4.09 2.83 -7.08
C ASN A 179 3.88 3.78 -5.90
N THR A 180 3.10 4.83 -6.08
CA THR A 180 2.73 5.77 -5.02
C THR A 180 1.22 5.79 -4.85
N PHE A 181 0.74 5.51 -3.64
CA PHE A 181 -0.62 5.88 -3.26
C PHE A 181 -0.65 7.25 -2.60
N HIS A 182 -1.67 8.01 -2.95
CA HIS A 182 -2.24 9.10 -2.15
C HIS A 182 -3.65 8.68 -1.78
N VAL A 183 -3.94 8.59 -0.49
CA VAL A 183 -5.24 8.20 0.05
C VAL A 183 -5.77 9.32 0.92
N LYS A 184 -7.02 9.73 0.70
CA LYS A 184 -7.75 10.63 1.58
C LYS A 184 -8.94 9.88 2.15
N MET A 185 -9.11 9.90 3.47
CA MET A 185 -10.28 9.34 4.14
C MET A 185 -10.92 10.41 5.03
N VAL A 186 -12.22 10.69 4.79
CA VAL A 186 -13.02 11.65 5.57
C VAL A 186 -14.37 11.02 5.90
N GLY A 187 -14.67 10.89 7.19
CA GLY A 187 -15.78 10.05 7.62
C GLY A 187 -15.60 8.63 7.06
N PRO A 188 -16.63 8.02 6.46
CA PRO A 188 -16.50 6.72 5.81
C PRO A 188 -16.02 6.81 4.35
N ARG A 189 -15.82 8.01 3.80
CA ARG A 189 -15.52 8.21 2.37
C ARG A 189 -14.04 8.20 2.09
N VAL A 190 -13.66 7.56 0.98
CA VAL A 190 -12.28 7.33 0.57
C VAL A 190 -12.07 7.83 -0.87
N TRP A 191 -10.99 8.57 -1.06
CA TRP A 191 -10.41 8.90 -2.35
C TRP A 191 -9.05 8.23 -2.44
N VAL A 192 -8.75 7.64 -3.59
CA VAL A 192 -7.46 7.01 -3.83
C VAL A 192 -6.91 7.50 -5.17
N TRP A 193 -5.67 7.92 -5.16
CA TRP A 193 -4.87 8.13 -6.35
C TRP A 193 -3.72 7.12 -6.37
N LEU A 194 -3.53 6.47 -7.49
CA LEU A 194 -2.38 5.61 -7.77
C LEU A 194 -1.56 6.25 -8.88
N ASN A 195 -0.30 6.57 -8.60
CA ASN A 195 0.59 7.23 -9.56
C ASN A 195 -0.06 8.48 -10.19
N ASP A 196 -0.62 9.34 -9.33
CA ASP A 196 -1.35 10.59 -9.64
C ASP A 196 -2.65 10.39 -10.45
N LYS A 197 -3.11 9.18 -10.70
CA LYS A 197 -4.39 8.89 -11.35
C LYS A 197 -5.45 8.52 -10.33
N LEU A 198 -6.60 9.20 -10.36
CA LEU A 198 -7.73 8.94 -9.47
C LEU A 198 -8.31 7.55 -9.77
N THR A 199 -8.25 6.65 -8.78
CA THR A 199 -8.75 5.28 -8.87
C THR A 199 -10.03 5.07 -8.07
N VAL A 200 -10.24 5.83 -6.98
CA VAL A 200 -11.49 5.85 -6.21
C VAL A 200 -11.86 7.29 -5.91
N GLU A 201 -13.11 7.68 -6.17
CA GLU A 201 -13.62 9.03 -5.96
C GLU A 201 -14.72 9.06 -4.89
N GLY A 202 -14.36 9.38 -3.65
CA GLY A 202 -15.30 9.64 -2.55
C GLY A 202 -16.25 8.49 -2.22
N GLN A 203 -15.87 7.26 -2.49
CA GLN A 203 -16.70 6.09 -2.22
C GLN A 203 -16.66 5.71 -0.73
N VAL A 204 -17.75 5.18 -0.25
CA VAL A 204 -17.84 4.69 1.14
C VAL A 204 -17.02 3.42 1.28
N LEU A 205 -16.19 3.34 2.32
CA LEU A 205 -15.55 2.09 2.73
C LEU A 205 -16.56 1.27 3.51
N ASP A 206 -16.94 0.12 2.98
CA ASP A 206 -17.85 -0.79 3.64
C ASP A 206 -17.17 -1.46 4.85
N ASN A 207 -17.92 -1.63 5.93
CA ASN A 207 -17.42 -2.40 7.06
C ASN A 207 -17.34 -3.89 6.69
N PHE A 208 -16.14 -4.39 6.54
CA PHE A 208 -15.87 -5.78 6.16
C PHE A 208 -16.39 -6.80 7.18
N PHE A 209 -16.37 -6.44 8.47
CA PHE A 209 -16.70 -7.35 9.56
C PHE A 209 -18.21 -7.36 9.89
N ASP A 210 -18.90 -6.25 9.63
CA ASP A 210 -20.36 -6.11 9.82
C ASP A 210 -20.91 -5.09 8.83
N ARG A 211 -21.47 -5.57 7.74
CA ARG A 211 -22.00 -4.73 6.64
C ARG A 211 -23.14 -3.81 7.05
N ALA A 212 -23.82 -4.09 8.16
CA ALA A 212 -24.90 -3.25 8.69
C ALA A 212 -24.40 -2.04 9.50
N GLN A 213 -23.13 -2.03 9.86
CA GLN A 213 -22.51 -0.98 10.67
C GLN A 213 -21.51 -0.16 9.86
N PRO A 214 -21.33 1.13 10.17
CA PRO A 214 -20.26 1.90 9.58
C PRO A 214 -18.90 1.44 10.09
N VAL A 215 -17.81 1.82 9.40
CA VAL A 215 -16.44 1.68 9.90
C VAL A 215 -16.24 2.57 11.13
N VAL A 216 -15.35 2.16 12.04
CA VAL A 216 -15.01 2.96 13.24
C VAL A 216 -14.48 4.35 12.87
N ALA A 217 -14.74 5.32 13.76
CA ALA A 217 -14.32 6.70 13.52
C ALA A 217 -12.79 6.88 13.53
N ARG A 218 -12.09 6.05 14.29
CA ARG A 218 -10.62 6.03 14.41
C ARG A 218 -10.11 4.60 14.46
N GLY A 219 -8.93 4.37 13.90
CA GLY A 219 -8.25 3.08 13.93
C GLY A 219 -6.88 3.16 13.26
N PRO A 220 -6.09 2.08 13.29
CA PRO A 220 -4.77 2.05 12.71
C PRO A 220 -4.81 2.05 11.18
N ILE A 221 -3.72 2.52 10.57
CA ILE A 221 -3.40 2.24 9.17
C ILE A 221 -2.49 1.03 9.15
N GLU A 222 -2.77 0.06 8.27
CA GLU A 222 -1.98 -1.17 8.20
C GLU A 222 -1.40 -1.38 6.81
N LEU A 223 -0.16 -1.80 6.77
CA LEU A 223 0.51 -2.34 5.61
C LEU A 223 0.29 -3.85 5.62
N GLN A 224 -0.44 -4.35 4.64
CA GLN A 224 -0.77 -5.77 4.55
C GLN A 224 0.42 -6.58 4.07
N THR A 225 0.60 -7.76 4.67
CA THR A 225 1.42 -8.85 4.13
C THR A 225 0.52 -9.96 3.60
N HIS A 226 0.83 -10.53 2.43
CA HIS A 226 0.00 -11.56 1.81
C HIS A 226 0.80 -12.48 0.86
N GLY A 227 1.71 -13.27 1.44
CA GLY A 227 2.38 -14.38 0.75
C GLY A 227 3.52 -13.99 -0.20
N SER A 228 3.86 -12.71 -0.36
CA SER A 228 4.97 -12.26 -1.21
C SER A 228 5.73 -11.09 -0.60
N GLU A 229 7.02 -10.96 -0.95
CA GLU A 229 7.81 -9.80 -0.53
C GLU A 229 7.23 -8.52 -1.11
N ILE A 230 7.01 -7.56 -0.21
CA ILE A 230 6.61 -6.20 -0.57
C ILE A 230 7.41 -5.19 0.24
N ARG A 231 7.71 -4.05 -0.36
CA ARG A 231 8.49 -2.97 0.25
C ARG A 231 7.70 -1.68 0.31
N PHE A 232 7.94 -0.90 1.34
CA PHE A 232 7.29 0.38 1.56
C PHE A 232 8.32 1.45 1.94
N ARG A 233 8.07 2.69 1.49
CA ARG A 233 8.86 3.88 1.85
C ARG A 233 8.03 5.15 1.70
N ASN A 234 8.61 6.30 2.06
CA ASN A 234 7.97 7.61 1.90
C ASN A 234 6.54 7.63 2.45
N ILE A 235 6.40 7.17 3.71
CA ILE A 235 5.11 7.01 4.37
C ILE A 235 4.82 8.29 5.15
N PHE A 236 3.84 9.05 4.68
CA PHE A 236 3.50 10.36 5.24
C PHE A 236 2.02 10.45 5.56
N ILE A 237 1.68 11.17 6.63
CA ILE A 237 0.30 11.38 7.03
C ILE A 237 0.05 12.83 7.44
N ARG A 238 -1.15 13.31 7.15
CA ARG A 238 -1.73 14.55 7.66
C ARG A 238 -3.10 14.24 8.24
N GLU A 239 -3.33 14.54 9.52
CA GLU A 239 -4.68 14.48 10.07
C GLU A 239 -5.48 15.69 9.55
N ILE A 240 -6.70 15.43 9.08
CA ILE A 240 -7.59 16.45 8.50
C ILE A 240 -8.35 17.12 9.63
N PRO A 241 -8.27 18.46 9.76
CA PRO A 241 -9.04 19.20 10.76
C PRO A 241 -10.56 19.06 10.53
N GLU A 242 -11.33 19.08 11.61
CA GLU A 242 -12.79 18.91 11.59
C GLU A 242 -13.49 19.87 10.61
N ALA A 243 -13.07 21.13 10.55
CA ALA A 243 -13.65 22.11 9.63
C ALA A 243 -13.44 21.75 8.15
N GLU A 244 -12.26 21.20 7.83
CA GLU A 244 -11.95 20.72 6.48
C GLU A 244 -12.74 19.43 6.16
N ALA A 245 -12.86 18.53 7.14
CA ALA A 245 -13.65 17.31 6.99
C ALA A 245 -15.13 17.61 6.73
N LYS A 246 -15.74 18.51 7.51
CA LYS A 246 -17.12 18.97 7.29
C LYS A 246 -17.34 19.56 5.90
N LYS A 247 -16.42 20.41 5.44
CA LYS A 247 -16.49 20.99 4.08
C LYS A 247 -16.40 19.90 3.01
N THR A 248 -15.50 18.92 3.19
CA THR A 248 -15.36 17.80 2.24
C THR A 248 -16.66 16.99 2.16
N LEU A 249 -17.26 16.62 3.30
CA LEU A 249 -18.48 15.81 3.34
C LEU A 249 -19.71 16.54 2.82
N ALA A 250 -19.80 17.86 3.03
CA ALA A 250 -20.94 18.66 2.54
C ALA A 250 -21.09 18.61 1.00
N ALA A 251 -20.00 18.38 0.27
CA ALA A 251 -20.06 18.23 -1.19
C ALA A 251 -20.76 16.92 -1.65
N PHE A 252 -20.94 15.93 -0.74
CA PHE A 252 -21.55 14.62 -0.99
C PHE A 252 -22.90 14.43 -0.29
N SER A 253 -23.42 15.48 0.35
CA SER A 253 -24.71 15.44 1.05
C SER A 253 -25.89 15.93 0.19
N LYS A 254 -25.69 16.01 -1.13
CA LYS A 254 -26.71 16.43 -2.11
C LYS A 254 -27.36 15.26 -2.78
#